data_5b3c8477b92299fbbdb859c03088611b
#
_entry.id   5b3c8477b92299fbbdb859c03088611b
#
_cell.length_a   1.000
_cell.length_b   1.000
_cell.length_c   1.000
_cell.angle_alpha   90.00
_cell.angle_beta   90.00
_cell.angle_gamma   90.00
#
_symmetry.space_group_name_H-M   'P 1'
#
loop_
_entity.id
_entity.type
_entity.pdbx_description
1 polymer ?
#
loop_
_entity_poly.entity_id
_entity_poly.type
_entity_poly.pdbx_seq_one_letter_code
_entity_poly.pdbx_strand_id
1 'polypeptide(L)'
;VIGSRGIAFDLNPVNRKFRIYGYPALPEPDYDGERLIRCDAKMLGRDGGGSLAPMAAGPCYMRQGASGGGWITGGGYLNSLTSYVYCDPADLNPAFCGQDFGPYFSSAAKSLYDSVADTVTPTVRFVKSPRKVTTKRTFNVEMGGTGTTPLTRFSCRLDTNPWTRCFPVTRLRNLTYGRHSLSVRSIDQTGRMSVKVATKNFRVRR
;
A
#
# COMPACT_ATOMS: atom_id res chain seq x y z
N VAL A 1 10.19 -3.05 -9.03
CA VAL A 1 9.75 -2.67 -7.66
C VAL A 1 8.27 -2.41 -7.72
N ILE A 2 7.47 -3.24 -7.05
CA ILE A 2 6.03 -3.03 -6.91
C ILE A 2 5.85 -1.94 -5.85
N GLY A 3 5.23 -0.83 -6.25
CA GLY A 3 4.88 0.26 -5.34
C GLY A 3 3.63 -0.08 -4.52
N SER A 4 3.42 0.64 -3.43
CA SER A 4 2.21 0.60 -2.63
C SER A 4 1.62 1.99 -2.48
N ARG A 5 0.32 2.05 -2.22
CA ARG A 5 -0.37 3.31 -1.94
C ARG A 5 -1.11 3.20 -0.62
N GLY A 6 -1.09 4.30 0.12
CA GLY A 6 -1.94 4.41 1.31
C GLY A 6 -3.42 4.54 0.91
N ILE A 7 -4.31 4.22 1.84
CA ILE A 7 -5.75 4.41 1.71
C ILE A 7 -6.15 5.65 2.49
N ALA A 8 -7.06 6.44 1.95
CA ALA A 8 -7.63 7.58 2.62
C ALA A 8 -9.14 7.39 2.79
N PHE A 9 -9.62 7.66 3.99
CA PHE A 9 -11.02 7.56 4.38
C PHE A 9 -11.58 8.94 4.72
N ASP A 10 -12.91 9.07 4.72
CA ASP A 10 -13.66 10.28 5.10
C ASP A 10 -13.22 11.57 4.40
N LEU A 11 -12.63 11.45 3.22
CA LEU A 11 -12.25 12.63 2.45
C LEU A 11 -13.50 13.29 1.86
N ASN A 12 -13.63 14.61 2.02
CA ASN A 12 -14.69 15.36 1.36
C ASN A 12 -14.63 15.10 -0.16
N PRO A 13 -15.70 14.53 -0.76
CA PRO A 13 -15.69 14.19 -2.18
C PRO A 13 -15.97 15.40 -3.08
N VAL A 14 -16.52 16.50 -2.56
CA VAL A 14 -16.91 17.69 -3.36
C VAL A 14 -15.71 18.22 -4.13
N ASN A 15 -15.86 18.39 -5.45
CA ASN A 15 -14.83 18.86 -6.37
C ASN A 15 -13.52 18.02 -6.39
N ARG A 16 -13.55 16.82 -5.82
CA ARG A 16 -12.37 15.98 -5.78
C ARG A 16 -12.04 15.41 -7.15
N LYS A 17 -10.75 15.45 -7.47
CA LYS A 17 -10.19 14.85 -8.69
C LYS A 17 -9.65 13.47 -8.39
N PHE A 18 -9.85 12.56 -9.35
CA PHE A 18 -9.39 11.18 -9.28
C PHE A 18 -8.61 10.81 -10.54
N ARG A 19 -7.62 9.94 -10.38
CA ARG A 19 -7.10 9.10 -11.45
C ARG A 19 -7.67 7.72 -11.25
N ILE A 20 -8.52 7.30 -12.16
CA ILE A 20 -9.20 6.01 -12.14
C ILE A 20 -8.41 5.08 -13.03
N TYR A 21 -8.11 3.89 -12.53
CA TYR A 21 -7.34 2.87 -13.24
C TYR A 21 -8.13 1.59 -13.34
N GLY A 22 -8.02 0.88 -14.47
CA GLY A 22 -8.68 -0.40 -14.66
C GLY A 22 -8.22 -1.10 -15.94
N TYR A 23 -8.72 -2.31 -16.14
CA TYR A 23 -8.51 -3.13 -17.33
C TYR A 23 -9.88 -3.41 -17.98
N PRO A 24 -10.49 -2.43 -18.63
CA PRO A 24 -11.79 -2.65 -19.28
C PRO A 24 -11.65 -3.64 -20.43
N ALA A 25 -12.65 -4.53 -20.57
CA ALA A 25 -12.61 -5.65 -21.51
C ALA A 25 -13.76 -5.69 -22.53
N LEU A 26 -14.77 -4.78 -22.45
CA LEU A 26 -15.95 -4.78 -23.31
C LEU A 26 -16.42 -3.40 -23.72
N PRO A 27 -17.18 -3.29 -24.77
CA PRO A 27 -16.95 -3.53 -26.19
C PRO A 27 -16.60 -2.25 -26.93
N GLU A 28 -15.67 -1.49 -26.44
CA GLU A 28 -15.08 -0.41 -27.22
C GLU A 28 -13.95 -1.00 -28.07
N PRO A 29 -13.72 -0.54 -29.30
CA PRO A 29 -12.74 -1.12 -30.22
C PRO A 29 -11.31 -1.21 -29.65
N ASP A 30 -11.00 -0.42 -28.61
CA ASP A 30 -9.68 -0.30 -28.03
C ASP A 30 -9.52 -0.98 -26.67
N TYR A 31 -10.57 -1.64 -26.13
CA TYR A 31 -10.54 -2.27 -24.81
C TYR A 31 -10.41 -3.80 -24.94
N ASP A 32 -9.26 -4.32 -24.56
CA ASP A 32 -8.89 -5.72 -24.68
C ASP A 32 -8.82 -6.46 -23.32
N GLY A 33 -8.99 -5.75 -22.21
CA GLY A 33 -8.83 -6.31 -20.86
C GLY A 33 -7.38 -6.50 -20.42
N GLU A 34 -6.42 -6.28 -21.29
CA GLU A 34 -4.99 -6.52 -21.03
C GLU A 34 -4.21 -5.23 -20.79
N ARG A 35 -4.67 -4.13 -21.35
CA ARG A 35 -4.02 -2.82 -21.18
C ARG A 35 -4.60 -2.06 -20.00
N LEU A 36 -3.70 -1.53 -19.15
CA LEU A 36 -4.09 -0.62 -18.08
C LEU A 36 -4.56 0.72 -18.66
N ILE A 37 -5.82 1.02 -18.46
CA ILE A 37 -6.44 2.29 -18.84
C ILE A 37 -6.47 3.22 -17.63
N ARG A 38 -6.26 4.51 -17.88
CA ARG A 38 -6.39 5.58 -16.90
C ARG A 38 -7.35 6.64 -17.42
N CYS A 39 -8.29 7.08 -16.59
CA CYS A 39 -8.99 8.33 -16.82
C CYS A 39 -8.73 9.33 -15.68
N ASP A 40 -8.66 10.59 -16.03
CA ASP A 40 -8.63 11.72 -15.11
C ASP A 40 -10.07 12.25 -14.97
N ALA A 41 -10.68 12.00 -13.84
CA ALA A 41 -12.08 12.31 -13.56
C ALA A 41 -12.22 13.24 -12.36
N LYS A 42 -13.38 13.87 -12.22
CA LYS A 42 -13.75 14.61 -11.01
C LYS A 42 -15.07 14.11 -10.44
N MET A 43 -15.26 14.32 -9.17
CA MET A 43 -16.54 14.05 -8.51
C MET A 43 -17.65 14.86 -9.17
N LEU A 44 -18.70 14.19 -9.60
CA LEU A 44 -19.90 14.78 -10.23
C LEU A 44 -21.08 14.81 -9.24
N GLY A 45 -21.20 13.79 -8.40
CA GLY A 45 -22.32 13.64 -7.49
C GLY A 45 -22.31 12.28 -6.79
N ARG A 46 -23.46 11.90 -6.30
CA ARG A 46 -23.69 10.60 -5.68
C ARG A 46 -24.84 9.90 -6.40
N ASP A 47 -24.77 8.60 -6.45
CA ASP A 47 -25.85 7.76 -6.95
C ASP A 47 -26.84 7.45 -5.81
N GLY A 48 -27.93 8.20 -5.80
CA GLY A 48 -28.94 8.13 -4.73
C GLY A 48 -28.77 9.15 -3.61
N GLY A 49 -29.74 9.15 -2.71
CA GLY A 49 -29.81 10.05 -1.56
C GLY A 49 -29.03 9.54 -0.37
N GLY A 50 -28.14 10.34 0.14
CA GLY A 50 -27.44 10.03 1.40
C GLY A 50 -25.93 10.23 1.32
N SER A 51 -25.35 10.50 2.48
CA SER A 51 -23.90 10.82 2.58
C SER A 51 -22.99 9.62 2.31
N LEU A 52 -23.50 8.41 2.34
CA LEU A 52 -22.76 7.18 2.09
C LEU A 52 -23.06 6.54 0.71
N ALA A 53 -23.98 7.15 -0.07
CA ALA A 53 -24.28 6.66 -1.40
C ALA A 53 -23.02 6.65 -2.29
N PRO A 54 -22.94 5.73 -3.26
CA PRO A 54 -21.81 5.63 -4.16
C PRO A 54 -21.46 6.96 -4.81
N MET A 55 -20.17 7.20 -5.00
CA MET A 55 -19.69 8.39 -5.69
C MET A 55 -19.78 8.19 -7.20
N ALA A 56 -20.18 9.22 -7.93
CA ALA A 56 -20.09 9.31 -9.37
C ALA A 56 -18.91 10.20 -9.76
N ALA A 57 -18.03 9.73 -10.64
CA ALA A 57 -16.91 10.49 -11.15
C ALA A 57 -16.81 10.40 -12.67
N GLY A 58 -16.52 11.52 -13.29
CA GLY A 58 -16.40 11.63 -14.76
C GLY A 58 -15.63 12.87 -15.21
N PRO A 59 -15.37 13.00 -16.54
CA PRO A 59 -15.64 11.98 -17.55
C PRO A 59 -14.71 10.78 -17.40
N CYS A 60 -15.26 9.57 -17.51
CA CYS A 60 -14.50 8.32 -17.48
C CYS A 60 -15.33 7.21 -18.12
N TYR A 61 -14.74 6.43 -19.00
CA TYR A 61 -15.43 5.37 -19.76
C TYR A 61 -14.84 4.01 -19.41
N MET A 62 -14.75 3.70 -18.11
CA MET A 62 -14.42 2.33 -17.71
C MET A 62 -15.61 1.41 -18.04
N ARG A 63 -15.31 0.22 -18.53
CA ARG A 63 -16.29 -0.80 -18.90
C ARG A 63 -16.10 -2.04 -18.04
N GLN A 64 -16.90 -3.08 -18.30
CA GLN A 64 -16.73 -4.39 -17.68
C GLN A 64 -15.27 -4.82 -17.75
N GLY A 65 -14.80 -5.50 -16.70
CA GLY A 65 -13.39 -5.82 -16.51
C GLY A 65 -12.63 -4.82 -15.64
N ALA A 66 -13.06 -3.55 -15.59
CA ALA A 66 -12.42 -2.54 -14.76
C ALA A 66 -12.83 -2.57 -13.28
N SER A 67 -13.77 -3.43 -12.89
CA SER A 67 -14.26 -3.58 -11.51
C SER A 67 -13.12 -3.78 -10.51
N GLY A 68 -13.13 -3.09 -9.38
CA GLY A 68 -12.06 -3.11 -8.39
C GLY A 68 -10.88 -2.19 -8.73
N GLY A 69 -10.88 -1.58 -9.91
CA GLY A 69 -9.87 -0.60 -10.32
C GLY A 69 -9.82 0.61 -9.37
N GLY A 70 -8.63 1.00 -8.95
CA GLY A 70 -8.46 1.99 -7.90
C GLY A 70 -8.68 3.43 -8.36
N TRP A 71 -9.37 4.21 -7.54
CA TRP A 71 -9.49 5.66 -7.69
C TRP A 71 -8.47 6.37 -6.80
N ILE A 72 -7.47 6.96 -7.42
CA ILE A 72 -6.35 7.62 -6.75
C ILE A 72 -6.62 9.13 -6.72
N THR A 73 -6.74 9.69 -5.54
CA THR A 73 -6.90 11.13 -5.33
C THR A 73 -5.56 11.87 -5.32
N GLY A 74 -5.60 13.20 -5.30
CA GLY A 74 -4.42 14.05 -5.09
C GLY A 74 -3.64 13.62 -3.84
N GLY A 75 -2.32 13.61 -3.91
CA GLY A 75 -1.45 13.03 -2.87
C GLY A 75 -1.17 11.54 -3.03
N GLY A 76 -1.82 10.85 -3.98
CA GLY A 76 -1.51 9.47 -4.32
C GLY A 76 -2.19 8.41 -3.46
N TYR A 77 -3.26 8.76 -2.74
CA TYR A 77 -4.02 7.84 -1.89
C TYR A 77 -5.16 7.18 -2.65
N LEU A 78 -5.39 5.88 -2.42
CA LEU A 78 -6.60 5.17 -2.82
C LEU A 78 -7.78 5.67 -1.97
N ASN A 79 -8.88 6.08 -2.63
CA ASN A 79 -10.05 6.63 -1.93
C ASN A 79 -11.39 6.06 -2.42
N SER A 80 -11.39 5.28 -3.49
CA SER A 80 -12.52 4.51 -3.99
C SER A 80 -12.05 3.42 -4.94
N LEU A 81 -13.00 2.64 -5.45
CA LEU A 81 -12.81 1.60 -6.45
C LEU A 81 -13.91 1.69 -7.48
N THR A 82 -13.64 1.34 -8.74
CA THR A 82 -14.69 1.15 -9.76
C THR A 82 -15.58 -0.02 -9.36
N SER A 83 -16.88 0.22 -9.28
CA SER A 83 -17.89 -0.78 -8.92
C SER A 83 -18.83 -1.08 -10.08
N TYR A 84 -19.40 -0.06 -10.68
CA TYR A 84 -20.34 -0.19 -11.80
C TYR A 84 -20.36 1.07 -12.65
N VAL A 85 -20.97 0.92 -13.82
CA VAL A 85 -21.32 1.98 -14.76
C VAL A 85 -22.74 1.75 -15.25
N TYR A 86 -23.48 2.78 -15.59
CA TYR A 86 -24.83 2.65 -16.13
C TYR A 86 -24.88 2.59 -17.67
N CYS A 87 -23.77 2.88 -18.33
CA CYS A 87 -23.73 2.85 -19.76
C CYS A 87 -23.68 1.42 -20.31
N ASP A 88 -24.84 0.81 -20.48
CA ASP A 88 -25.03 -0.36 -21.32
C ASP A 88 -25.33 0.12 -22.77
N PRO A 89 -24.81 -0.55 -23.81
CA PRO A 89 -25.23 -0.30 -25.18
C PRO A 89 -26.75 -0.35 -25.43
N ALA A 90 -27.47 -1.05 -24.56
CA ALA A 90 -28.94 -1.11 -24.57
C ALA A 90 -29.62 -0.02 -23.74
N ASP A 91 -28.92 0.63 -22.83
CA ASP A 91 -29.44 1.68 -21.94
C ASP A 91 -28.74 3.02 -22.25
N LEU A 92 -29.20 3.64 -23.30
CA LEU A 92 -28.64 4.86 -23.88
C LEU A 92 -29.04 6.13 -23.11
N ASN A 93 -29.01 6.10 -21.77
CA ASN A 93 -29.12 7.37 -21.04
C ASN A 93 -27.80 8.13 -21.09
N PRO A 94 -27.66 9.16 -21.96
CA PRO A 94 -26.38 9.87 -22.13
C PRO A 94 -25.94 10.59 -20.86
N ALA A 95 -26.85 10.82 -19.92
CA ALA A 95 -26.54 11.52 -18.66
C ALA A 95 -25.60 10.73 -17.75
N PHE A 96 -25.58 9.40 -17.88
CA PHE A 96 -24.73 8.52 -17.06
C PHE A 96 -23.57 7.88 -17.84
N CYS A 97 -23.63 7.92 -19.18
CA CYS A 97 -22.51 7.49 -20.00
C CYS A 97 -21.29 8.37 -19.74
N GLY A 98 -20.15 7.75 -19.48
CA GLY A 98 -18.93 8.47 -19.14
C GLY A 98 -18.79 8.79 -17.65
N GLN A 99 -19.56 8.10 -16.80
CA GLN A 99 -19.40 8.16 -15.36
C GLN A 99 -19.07 6.77 -14.79
N ASP A 100 -18.09 6.73 -13.92
CA ASP A 100 -17.80 5.58 -13.07
C ASP A 100 -18.41 5.78 -11.69
N PHE A 101 -18.94 4.70 -11.14
CA PHE A 101 -19.52 4.66 -9.81
C PHE A 101 -18.68 3.80 -8.87
N GLY A 102 -18.43 4.32 -7.67
CA GLY A 102 -17.60 3.64 -6.68
C GLY A 102 -18.01 3.96 -5.25
N PRO A 103 -17.71 3.06 -4.29
CA PRO A 103 -18.08 3.24 -2.90
C PRO A 103 -17.38 4.46 -2.28
N TYR A 104 -18.09 5.16 -1.40
CA TYR A 104 -17.46 6.15 -0.55
C TYR A 104 -16.70 5.46 0.59
N PHE A 105 -15.40 5.71 0.69
CA PHE A 105 -14.59 5.19 1.79
C PHE A 105 -14.83 6.01 3.05
N SER A 106 -15.89 5.67 3.76
CA SER A 106 -16.35 6.30 4.99
C SER A 106 -15.61 5.77 6.22
N SER A 107 -15.95 6.32 7.39
CA SER A 107 -15.54 5.80 8.70
C SER A 107 -15.95 4.34 8.92
N ALA A 108 -17.08 3.90 8.36
CA ALA A 108 -17.46 2.48 8.40
C ALA A 108 -16.49 1.60 7.59
N ALA A 109 -16.12 2.03 6.41
CA ALA A 109 -15.09 1.36 5.61
C ALA A 109 -13.72 1.38 6.33
N LYS A 110 -13.39 2.49 7.01
CA LYS A 110 -12.19 2.58 7.84
C LYS A 110 -12.23 1.58 8.99
N SER A 111 -13.34 1.47 9.69
CA SER A 111 -13.48 0.54 10.82
C SER A 111 -13.33 -0.91 10.37
N LEU A 112 -13.91 -1.27 9.21
CA LEU A 112 -13.70 -2.59 8.60
C LEU A 112 -12.23 -2.81 8.24
N TYR A 113 -11.60 -1.85 7.58
CA TYR A 113 -10.17 -1.91 7.23
C TYR A 113 -9.31 -2.09 8.49
N ASP A 114 -9.54 -1.29 9.53
CA ASP A 114 -8.78 -1.35 10.78
C ASP A 114 -8.98 -2.72 11.47
N SER A 115 -10.19 -3.26 11.48
CA SER A 115 -10.49 -4.57 12.08
C SER A 115 -9.71 -5.72 11.43
N VAL A 116 -9.45 -5.62 10.14
CA VAL A 116 -8.68 -6.63 9.39
C VAL A 116 -7.19 -6.33 9.39
N ALA A 117 -6.82 -5.04 9.26
CA ALA A 117 -5.43 -4.61 9.26
C ALA A 117 -4.75 -4.81 10.62
N ASP A 118 -5.53 -4.73 11.71
CA ASP A 118 -5.01 -4.88 13.08
C ASP A 118 -4.80 -6.32 13.53
N THR A 119 -5.22 -7.31 12.75
CA THR A 119 -5.15 -8.72 13.18
C THR A 119 -3.74 -9.32 13.14
N VAL A 120 -2.82 -8.79 12.36
CA VAL A 120 -1.46 -9.34 12.24
C VAL A 120 -0.40 -8.29 12.55
N THR A 121 0.15 -8.37 13.74
CA THR A 121 1.30 -7.56 14.13
C THR A 121 2.51 -7.93 13.27
N PRO A 122 3.25 -6.94 12.71
CA PRO A 122 4.46 -7.23 11.99
C PRO A 122 5.44 -8.06 12.82
N THR A 123 6.09 -9.02 12.19
CA THR A 123 7.16 -9.80 12.79
C THR A 123 8.49 -9.48 12.15
N VAL A 124 9.58 -9.74 12.84
CA VAL A 124 10.93 -9.56 12.32
C VAL A 124 11.81 -10.75 12.67
N ARG A 125 12.67 -11.14 11.74
CA ARG A 125 13.69 -12.19 11.96
C ARG A 125 14.93 -11.90 11.15
N PHE A 126 16.06 -12.44 11.58
CA PHE A 126 17.24 -12.52 10.74
C PHE A 126 17.12 -13.72 9.77
N VAL A 127 17.29 -13.46 8.49
CA VAL A 127 17.44 -14.48 7.43
C VAL A 127 18.91 -14.85 7.35
N LYS A 128 19.79 -13.84 7.36
CA LYS A 128 21.24 -14.03 7.42
C LYS A 128 21.83 -13.11 8.48
N SER A 129 22.54 -13.69 9.43
CA SER A 129 23.14 -12.96 10.54
C SER A 129 24.61 -13.31 10.71
N PRO A 130 25.40 -12.48 11.39
CA PRO A 130 26.78 -12.81 11.70
C PRO A 130 26.86 -14.09 12.55
N ARG A 131 27.95 -14.83 12.41
CA ARG A 131 28.26 -15.89 13.35
C ARG A 131 28.48 -15.29 14.75
N LYS A 132 28.30 -16.09 15.80
CA LYS A 132 28.53 -15.68 17.20
C LYS A 132 29.90 -15.05 17.41
N VAL A 133 30.90 -15.52 16.65
CA VAL A 133 32.26 -14.97 16.61
C VAL A 133 32.65 -14.83 15.12
N THR A 134 33.26 -13.70 14.77
CA THR A 134 33.75 -13.42 13.42
C THR A 134 35.03 -12.59 13.48
N THR A 135 35.91 -12.74 12.48
CA THR A 135 37.05 -11.86 12.26
C THR A 135 36.76 -10.74 11.25
N LYS A 136 35.61 -10.84 10.57
CA LYS A 136 35.22 -9.84 9.57
C LYS A 136 34.62 -8.62 10.26
N ARG A 137 35.17 -7.45 9.96
CA ARG A 137 34.69 -6.15 10.43
C ARG A 137 33.62 -5.53 9.51
N THR A 138 33.37 -6.17 8.37
CA THR A 138 32.36 -5.75 7.38
C THR A 138 31.68 -7.00 6.85
N PHE A 139 30.33 -7.01 6.90
CA PHE A 139 29.53 -8.10 6.34
C PHE A 139 28.08 -7.64 6.13
N ASN A 140 27.34 -8.37 5.30
CA ASN A 140 25.92 -8.15 5.12
C ASN A 140 25.11 -8.96 6.13
N VAL A 141 24.03 -8.34 6.61
CA VAL A 141 22.95 -9.00 7.35
C VAL A 141 21.69 -8.94 6.48
N GLU A 142 20.87 -9.95 6.54
CA GLU A 142 19.63 -10.03 5.82
C GLU A 142 18.49 -10.26 6.80
N MET A 143 17.44 -9.46 6.65
CA MET A 143 16.28 -9.44 7.53
C MET A 143 15.01 -9.71 6.72
N GLY A 144 14.10 -10.42 7.35
CA GLY A 144 12.77 -10.69 6.83
C GLY A 144 11.74 -10.65 7.96
N GLY A 145 10.51 -10.81 7.60
CA GLY A 145 9.40 -10.86 8.53
C GLY A 145 8.09 -11.03 7.80
N THR A 146 7.01 -11.05 8.54
CA THR A 146 5.64 -11.14 8.04
C THR A 146 4.80 -10.04 8.63
N GLY A 147 3.75 -9.65 7.94
CA GLY A 147 2.74 -8.70 8.37
C GLY A 147 1.53 -8.82 7.46
N THR A 148 0.40 -8.26 7.82
CA THR A 148 -0.81 -8.24 6.98
C THR A 148 -0.56 -7.47 5.70
N THR A 149 0.25 -6.42 5.80
CA THR A 149 0.73 -5.64 4.65
C THR A 149 2.20 -5.91 4.42
N PRO A 150 2.70 -5.74 3.18
CA PRO A 150 4.12 -5.88 2.90
C PRO A 150 4.98 -5.04 3.84
N LEU A 151 6.05 -5.61 4.35
CA LEU A 151 7.01 -4.87 5.14
C LEU A 151 7.72 -3.86 4.24
N THR A 152 7.60 -2.59 4.58
CA THR A 152 8.15 -1.52 3.74
C THR A 152 9.55 -1.14 4.12
N ARG A 153 9.92 -1.33 5.39
CA ARG A 153 11.20 -0.91 5.91
C ARG A 153 11.53 -1.61 7.22
N PHE A 154 12.80 -1.53 7.58
CA PHE A 154 13.32 -1.94 8.87
C PHE A 154 13.92 -0.76 9.59
N SER A 155 13.98 -0.86 10.91
CA SER A 155 14.73 0.05 11.78
C SER A 155 15.75 -0.78 12.54
N CYS A 156 17.01 -0.38 12.48
CA CYS A 156 18.14 -1.10 13.05
C CYS A 156 18.85 -0.26 14.12
N ARG A 157 19.36 -0.91 15.11
CA ARG A 157 20.22 -0.32 16.13
C ARG A 157 21.43 -1.22 16.36
N LEU A 158 22.61 -0.70 16.09
CA LEU A 158 23.87 -1.35 16.44
C LEU A 158 24.34 -0.82 17.80
N ASP A 159 24.52 -1.73 18.74
CA ASP A 159 24.92 -1.43 20.11
C ASP A 159 23.97 -0.43 20.80
N THR A 160 24.48 0.64 21.35
CA THR A 160 23.72 1.72 22.01
C THR A 160 23.39 2.90 21.08
N ASN A 161 23.74 2.81 19.79
CA ASN A 161 23.45 3.88 18.83
C ASN A 161 21.94 4.11 18.68
N PRO A 162 21.51 5.29 18.19
CA PRO A 162 20.13 5.55 17.86
C PRO A 162 19.57 4.57 16.84
N TRP A 163 18.26 4.37 16.85
CA TRP A 163 17.56 3.62 15.82
C TRP A 163 17.63 4.36 14.49
N THR A 164 18.07 3.68 13.43
CA THR A 164 18.18 4.24 12.09
C THR A 164 17.45 3.36 11.09
N ARG A 165 17.02 3.95 9.98
CA ARG A 165 16.44 3.19 8.88
C ARG A 165 17.46 2.23 8.30
N CYS A 166 17.05 1.00 8.05
CA CYS A 166 17.84 0.00 7.36
C CYS A 166 17.00 -0.75 6.32
N PHE A 167 17.67 -1.47 5.43
CA PHE A 167 17.07 -2.19 4.31
C PHE A 167 17.06 -3.71 4.59
N PRO A 168 16.23 -4.50 3.87
CA PRO A 168 16.20 -5.95 4.03
C PRO A 168 17.58 -6.60 3.96
N VAL A 169 18.47 -6.06 3.12
CA VAL A 169 19.89 -6.40 3.10
C VAL A 169 20.66 -5.16 3.52
N THR A 170 21.28 -5.21 4.68
CA THR A 170 22.04 -4.09 5.28
C THR A 170 23.50 -4.50 5.48
N ARG A 171 24.41 -3.65 5.03
CA ARG A 171 25.85 -3.85 5.18
C ARG A 171 26.35 -3.14 6.44
N LEU A 172 26.77 -3.91 7.43
CA LEU A 172 27.53 -3.40 8.58
C LEU A 172 28.98 -3.17 8.15
N ARG A 173 29.57 -2.05 8.52
CA ARG A 173 30.92 -1.65 8.11
C ARG A 173 31.74 -1.17 9.30
N ASN A 174 33.07 -1.35 9.20
CA ASN A 174 34.05 -0.77 10.13
C ASN A 174 33.76 -1.09 11.61
N LEU A 175 33.25 -2.27 11.89
CA LEU A 175 32.99 -2.70 13.26
C LEU A 175 34.29 -2.70 14.08
N THR A 176 34.22 -2.25 15.32
CA THR A 176 35.33 -2.33 16.25
C THR A 176 35.56 -3.78 16.68
N TYR A 177 36.72 -4.05 17.22
CA TYR A 177 36.92 -5.34 17.88
C TYR A 177 36.21 -5.36 19.24
N GLY A 178 35.48 -6.42 19.51
CA GLY A 178 34.71 -6.51 20.74
C GLY A 178 33.36 -7.19 20.58
N ARG A 179 32.51 -7.00 21.55
CA ARG A 179 31.10 -7.48 21.54
C ARG A 179 30.21 -6.43 20.87
N HIS A 180 29.28 -6.92 20.10
CA HIS A 180 28.27 -6.11 19.41
C HIS A 180 26.88 -6.71 19.56
N SER A 181 25.88 -5.86 19.54
CA SER A 181 24.47 -6.24 19.53
C SER A 181 23.76 -5.52 18.38
N LEU A 182 23.20 -6.27 17.46
CA LEU A 182 22.34 -5.72 16.40
C LEU A 182 20.88 -6.01 16.72
N SER A 183 20.10 -4.96 16.91
CA SER A 183 18.65 -5.01 17.15
C SER A 183 17.90 -4.51 15.92
N VAL A 184 16.82 -5.18 15.56
CA VAL A 184 16.02 -4.87 14.36
C VAL A 184 14.54 -4.91 14.68
N ARG A 185 13.79 -3.95 14.13
CA ARG A 185 12.33 -3.91 14.07
C ARG A 185 11.88 -3.82 12.62
N SER A 186 10.80 -4.49 12.28
CA SER A 186 10.12 -4.28 11.01
C SER A 186 9.05 -3.20 11.15
N ILE A 187 8.77 -2.51 10.06
CA ILE A 187 7.73 -1.49 9.97
C ILE A 187 6.93 -1.79 8.71
N ASP A 188 5.62 -1.92 8.85
CA ASP A 188 4.71 -2.16 7.75
C ASP A 188 4.31 -0.87 7.03
N GLN A 189 3.45 -0.98 6.03
CA GLN A 189 2.96 0.16 5.25
C GLN A 189 2.14 1.14 6.06
N THR A 190 1.50 0.70 7.13
CA THR A 190 0.70 1.55 8.02
C THR A 190 1.54 2.29 9.05
N GLY A 191 2.84 1.97 9.12
CA GLY A 191 3.75 2.53 10.10
C GLY A 191 3.83 1.75 11.41
N ARG A 192 3.15 0.62 11.52
CA ARG A 192 3.20 -0.23 12.72
C ARG A 192 4.55 -0.94 12.80
N MET A 193 5.08 -0.99 13.99
CA MET A 193 6.34 -1.66 14.28
C MET A 193 6.08 -3.06 14.85
N SER A 194 7.01 -3.99 14.58
CA SER A 194 6.99 -5.27 15.25
C SER A 194 7.09 -5.09 16.77
N VAL A 195 6.24 -5.81 17.51
CA VAL A 195 6.28 -5.81 19.01
C VAL A 195 7.60 -6.41 19.49
N LYS A 196 7.98 -7.54 18.89
CA LYS A 196 9.25 -8.17 19.22
C LYS A 196 10.37 -7.53 18.42
N VAL A 197 11.51 -7.31 19.09
CA VAL A 197 12.77 -6.88 18.51
C VAL A 197 13.61 -8.13 18.24
N ALA A 198 14.02 -8.33 17.00
CA ALA A 198 15.02 -9.36 16.72
C ALA A 198 16.40 -8.83 17.12
N THR A 199 17.10 -9.56 17.98
CA THR A 199 18.43 -9.16 18.45
C THR A 199 19.44 -10.26 18.17
N LYS A 200 20.60 -9.86 17.64
CA LYS A 200 21.74 -10.74 17.41
C LYS A 200 22.99 -10.20 18.08
N ASN A 201 23.47 -10.94 19.06
CA ASN A 201 24.74 -10.66 19.71
C ASN A 201 25.88 -11.43 19.02
N PHE A 202 27.01 -10.76 18.79
CA PHE A 202 28.17 -11.33 18.15
C PHE A 202 29.46 -10.65 18.64
N ARG A 203 30.61 -11.27 18.36
CA ARG A 203 31.92 -10.73 18.73
C ARG A 203 32.83 -10.66 17.51
N VAL A 204 33.45 -9.50 17.30
CA VAL A 204 34.52 -9.33 16.32
C VAL A 204 35.87 -9.54 17.02
N ARG A 205 36.66 -10.50 16.53
CA ARG A 205 38.01 -10.76 16.99
C ARG A 205 39.05 -10.23 16.00
N ARG A 206 40.24 -9.95 16.52
CA ARG A 206 41.42 -9.74 15.68
C ARG A 206 41.75 -11.01 14.91
#